data_ec21b34af37423d92f50fb6f0996fedf
#
_entry.id   ec21b34af37423d92f50fb6f0996fedf
#
_cell.length_a   1.000
_cell.length_b   1.000
_cell.length_c   1.000
_cell.angle_alpha   90.00
_cell.angle_beta   90.00
_cell.angle_gamma   90.00
#
_symmetry.space_group_name_H-M   'P 1'
#
loop_
_entity.id
_entity.type
_entity.pdbx_description
1 polymer ?
#
loop_
_entity_poly.entity_id
_entity_poly.type
_entity_poly.pdbx_seq_one_letter_code
_entity_poly.pdbx_strand_id
1 'polypeptide(L)'
;MTAHITSAQADRPARRMAVSLSALAGVGYAAAWIISQSVGAPNPSVSASGSQVVAAFAGHGGPALAMFALAEGVAAIALVAVMTAAAQAARRCGQARAGLAAVASAIAVAAVSWAQLALGTWLISGLVPDRRTATAGAIYHAITRMDGAKMFLLGAMALAISQLARRSPILPRWLAPLGSVMAAALVTSGLGYLLLAPGLASAVYVSGVLLLIFVSATGIALRSCGRPVRRLAGVFTIDSRHRRGARARDRERDPAQLHR
;
A
#
# COMPACT_ATOMS: atom_id res chain seq x y z
N MET A 1 -20.28 35.75 19.70
CA MET A 1 -19.22 35.52 18.68
C MET A 1 -18.14 34.55 19.18
N THR A 2 -18.48 33.48 19.92
CA THR A 2 -17.53 32.62 20.69
C THR A 2 -17.64 31.10 20.41
N ALA A 3 -18.43 30.64 19.42
CA ALA A 3 -18.69 29.21 19.23
C ALA A 3 -17.84 28.52 18.14
N HIS A 4 -16.96 29.23 17.41
CA HIS A 4 -16.22 28.64 16.25
C HIS A 4 -14.81 28.11 16.57
N ILE A 5 -14.31 28.25 17.81
CA ILE A 5 -12.92 27.86 18.14
C ILE A 5 -12.82 26.41 18.66
N THR A 6 -13.90 25.82 19.14
CA THR A 6 -13.90 24.52 19.81
C THR A 6 -13.85 23.29 18.90
N SER A 7 -14.34 23.36 17.67
CA SER A 7 -14.39 22.19 16.78
C SER A 7 -13.02 21.83 16.15
N ALA A 8 -12.19 22.80 15.86
CA ALA A 8 -10.87 22.59 15.24
C ALA A 8 -9.84 21.95 16.19
N GLN A 9 -10.07 22.02 17.49
CA GLN A 9 -9.13 21.50 18.51
C GLN A 9 -9.41 20.05 18.85
N ALA A 10 -10.67 19.60 18.76
CA ALA A 10 -11.07 18.21 19.00
C ALA A 10 -10.60 17.24 17.90
N ASP A 11 -10.42 17.71 16.66
CA ASP A 11 -10.00 16.89 15.52
C ASP A 11 -8.50 16.52 15.51
N ARG A 12 -7.67 17.18 16.30
CA ARG A 12 -6.20 17.00 16.28
C ARG A 12 -5.72 15.64 16.80
N PRO A 13 -6.24 15.07 17.91
CA PRO A 13 -5.79 13.78 18.43
C PRO A 13 -6.22 12.63 17.53
N ALA A 14 -7.46 12.63 17.02
CA ALA A 14 -7.96 11.61 16.11
C ALA A 14 -7.14 11.56 14.81
N ARG A 15 -6.74 12.71 14.30
CA ARG A 15 -5.92 12.83 13.10
C ARG A 15 -4.49 12.33 13.30
N ARG A 16 -3.88 12.54 14.47
CA ARG A 16 -2.55 12.01 14.81
C ARG A 16 -2.57 10.48 14.94
N MET A 17 -3.65 9.92 15.50
CA MET A 17 -3.82 8.48 15.67
C MET A 17 -4.00 7.78 14.33
N ALA A 18 -4.84 8.29 13.44
CA ALA A 18 -5.04 7.74 12.08
C ALA A 18 -3.74 7.73 11.24
N VAL A 19 -2.91 8.75 11.40
CA VAL A 19 -1.62 8.89 10.70
C VAL A 19 -0.56 7.91 11.24
N SER A 20 -0.61 7.56 12.53
CA SER A 20 0.26 6.53 13.11
C SER A 20 -0.13 5.14 12.65
N LEU A 21 -1.43 4.87 12.52
CA LEU A 21 -1.97 3.59 12.11
C LEU A 21 -1.58 3.22 10.67
N SER A 22 -1.50 4.16 9.73
CA SER A 22 -1.10 3.86 8.35
C SER A 22 0.35 3.38 8.24
N ALA A 23 1.27 3.96 9.03
CA ALA A 23 2.65 3.51 9.05
C ALA A 23 2.79 2.12 9.69
N LEU A 24 2.08 1.89 10.82
CA LEU A 24 2.03 0.57 11.47
C LEU A 24 1.42 -0.48 10.53
N ALA A 25 0.36 -0.15 9.81
CA ALA A 25 -0.26 -1.06 8.84
C ALA A 25 0.69 -1.38 7.68
N GLY A 26 1.43 -0.37 7.14
CA GLY A 26 2.40 -0.61 6.07
C GLY A 26 3.55 -1.52 6.49
N VAL A 27 4.13 -1.29 7.67
CA VAL A 27 5.17 -2.16 8.24
C VAL A 27 4.58 -3.52 8.63
N GLY A 28 3.37 -3.54 9.21
CA GLY A 28 2.67 -4.76 9.57
C GLY A 28 2.36 -5.66 8.37
N TYR A 29 2.03 -5.06 7.22
CA TYR A 29 1.89 -5.79 5.96
C TYR A 29 3.18 -6.54 5.59
N ALA A 30 4.30 -5.83 5.58
CA ALA A 30 5.60 -6.43 5.26
C ALA A 30 6.01 -7.50 6.28
N ALA A 31 5.81 -7.22 7.57
CA ALA A 31 6.11 -8.17 8.64
C ALA A 31 5.27 -9.45 8.51
N ALA A 32 3.96 -9.34 8.30
CA ALA A 32 3.08 -10.49 8.11
C ALA A 32 3.52 -11.34 6.92
N TRP A 33 3.88 -10.72 5.81
CA TRP A 33 4.40 -11.42 4.63
C TRP A 33 5.75 -12.12 4.90
N ILE A 34 6.72 -11.44 5.48
CA ILE A 34 8.04 -12.00 5.77
C ILE A 34 7.90 -13.17 6.76
N ILE A 35 7.11 -13.00 7.82
CA ILE A 35 6.87 -14.06 8.81
C ILE A 35 6.17 -15.24 8.13
N SER A 36 5.17 -15.01 7.27
CA SER A 36 4.47 -16.10 6.57
C SER A 36 5.41 -16.97 5.74
N GLN A 37 6.44 -16.38 5.13
CA GLN A 37 7.46 -17.14 4.39
C GLN A 37 8.46 -17.86 5.31
N SER A 38 8.56 -17.46 6.57
CA SER A 38 9.52 -18.01 7.55
C SER A 38 8.97 -19.16 8.37
N VAL A 39 7.65 -19.42 8.34
CA VAL A 39 7.03 -20.49 9.15
C VAL A 39 7.33 -21.91 8.67
N GLY A 40 8.10 -22.07 7.58
CA GLY A 40 8.51 -23.38 7.07
C GLY A 40 7.39 -24.17 6.41
N ALA A 41 6.33 -23.51 5.95
CA ALA A 41 5.28 -24.16 5.17
C ALA A 41 5.82 -24.56 3.78
N PRO A 42 5.46 -25.75 3.27
CA PRO A 42 5.84 -26.16 1.93
C PRO A 42 5.16 -25.26 0.89
N ASN A 43 5.85 -25.01 -0.21
CA ASN A 43 5.35 -24.23 -1.33
C ASN A 43 5.40 -25.07 -2.61
N PRO A 44 4.39 -25.91 -2.89
CA PRO A 44 4.35 -26.71 -4.08
C PRO A 44 4.37 -25.85 -5.35
N SER A 45 4.90 -26.43 -6.47
CA SER A 45 4.88 -25.76 -7.77
C SER A 45 3.44 -25.38 -8.16
N VAL A 46 3.27 -24.25 -8.85
CA VAL A 46 1.96 -23.79 -9.36
C VAL A 46 1.27 -24.84 -10.26
N SER A 47 2.04 -25.77 -10.85
CA SER A 47 1.57 -26.87 -11.68
C SER A 47 1.57 -28.24 -10.95
N ALA A 48 1.75 -28.26 -9.61
CA ALA A 48 1.82 -29.49 -8.84
C ALA A 48 0.56 -30.34 -8.98
N SER A 49 0.72 -31.65 -9.15
CA SER A 49 -0.39 -32.60 -9.14
C SER A 49 -1.01 -32.71 -7.75
N GLY A 50 -2.23 -33.18 -7.66
CA GLY A 50 -2.92 -33.34 -6.37
C GLY A 50 -2.20 -34.27 -5.42
N SER A 51 -1.52 -35.32 -5.91
CA SER A 51 -0.68 -36.18 -5.10
C SER A 51 0.55 -35.48 -4.52
N GLN A 52 1.18 -34.62 -5.33
CA GLN A 52 2.29 -33.77 -4.89
C GLN A 52 1.85 -32.76 -3.85
N VAL A 53 0.67 -32.15 -4.03
CA VAL A 53 0.07 -31.21 -3.05
C VAL A 53 -0.17 -31.90 -1.73
N VAL A 54 -0.86 -33.06 -1.73
CA VAL A 54 -1.11 -33.82 -0.49
C VAL A 54 0.20 -34.26 0.18
N ALA A 55 1.17 -34.76 -0.58
CA ALA A 55 2.45 -35.16 -0.04
C ALA A 55 3.24 -33.99 0.57
N ALA A 56 3.21 -32.83 -0.08
CA ALA A 56 3.90 -31.63 0.42
C ALA A 56 3.32 -31.12 1.74
N PHE A 57 2.00 -31.08 1.87
CA PHE A 57 1.34 -30.57 3.09
C PHE A 57 1.19 -31.63 4.20
N ALA A 58 1.42 -32.92 3.91
CA ALA A 58 1.37 -33.97 4.92
C ALA A 58 2.39 -33.68 6.04
N GLY A 59 1.92 -33.66 7.30
CA GLY A 59 2.75 -33.32 8.46
C GLY A 59 3.08 -31.83 8.65
N HIS A 60 2.68 -30.95 7.73
CA HIS A 60 2.96 -29.50 7.78
C HIS A 60 1.71 -28.66 7.98
N GLY A 61 0.62 -29.22 8.50
CA GLY A 61 -0.68 -28.54 8.62
C GLY A 61 -0.62 -27.23 9.42
N GLY A 62 0.06 -27.24 10.58
CA GLY A 62 0.19 -26.03 11.42
C GLY A 62 0.94 -24.89 10.71
N PRO A 63 2.16 -25.10 10.22
CA PRO A 63 2.90 -24.12 9.42
C PRO A 63 2.10 -23.61 8.21
N ALA A 64 1.43 -24.49 7.46
CA ALA A 64 0.65 -24.10 6.30
C ALA A 64 -0.56 -23.20 6.67
N LEU A 65 -1.30 -23.53 7.74
CA LEU A 65 -2.38 -22.69 8.22
C LEU A 65 -1.87 -21.33 8.71
N ALA A 66 -0.75 -21.30 9.42
CA ALA A 66 -0.13 -20.05 9.86
C ALA A 66 0.28 -19.17 8.67
N MET A 67 0.87 -19.76 7.63
CA MET A 67 1.20 -19.06 6.39
C MET A 67 -0.03 -18.43 5.75
N PHE A 68 -1.11 -19.20 5.55
CA PHE A 68 -2.37 -18.66 4.99
C PHE A 68 -2.96 -17.55 5.88
N ALA A 69 -2.99 -17.74 7.20
CA ALA A 69 -3.55 -16.74 8.11
C ALA A 69 -2.78 -15.42 8.07
N LEU A 70 -1.45 -15.47 8.00
CA LEU A 70 -0.61 -14.27 7.93
C LEU A 70 -0.65 -13.61 6.56
N ALA A 71 -0.44 -14.38 5.48
CA ALA A 71 -0.38 -13.82 4.14
C ALA A 71 -1.75 -13.37 3.61
N GLU A 72 -2.80 -14.16 3.86
CA GLU A 72 -4.13 -13.91 3.31
C GLU A 72 -5.08 -13.23 4.31
N GLY A 73 -4.84 -13.41 5.61
CA GLY A 73 -5.64 -12.77 6.66
C GLY A 73 -5.09 -11.41 7.08
N VAL A 74 -3.96 -11.43 7.79
CA VAL A 74 -3.40 -10.24 8.43
C VAL A 74 -2.90 -9.22 7.39
N ALA A 75 -2.17 -9.67 6.37
CA ALA A 75 -1.63 -8.77 5.35
C ALA A 75 -2.75 -8.10 4.54
N ALA A 76 -3.84 -8.80 4.23
CA ALA A 76 -4.98 -8.21 3.52
C ALA A 76 -5.64 -7.07 4.32
N ILE A 77 -5.83 -7.24 5.64
CA ILE A 77 -6.36 -6.19 6.51
C ILE A 77 -5.42 -4.97 6.53
N ALA A 78 -4.12 -5.21 6.68
CA ALA A 78 -3.12 -4.16 6.70
C ALA A 78 -3.08 -3.38 5.37
N LEU A 79 -3.20 -4.07 4.23
CA LEU A 79 -3.26 -3.45 2.90
C LEU A 79 -4.46 -2.51 2.78
N VAL A 80 -5.66 -2.97 3.17
CA VAL A 80 -6.88 -2.15 3.15
C VAL A 80 -6.74 -0.92 4.03
N ALA A 81 -6.13 -1.05 5.20
CA ALA A 81 -5.90 0.08 6.11
C ALA A 81 -4.98 1.14 5.48
N VAL A 82 -3.87 0.73 4.85
CA VAL A 82 -2.95 1.66 4.15
C VAL A 82 -3.66 2.36 2.99
N MET A 83 -4.41 1.61 2.15
CA MET A 83 -5.08 2.17 0.98
C MET A 83 -6.26 3.08 1.38
N THR A 84 -6.95 2.78 2.47
CA THR A 84 -7.98 3.66 3.04
C THR A 84 -7.36 4.99 3.50
N ALA A 85 -6.22 4.97 4.17
CA ALA A 85 -5.50 6.18 4.54
C ALA A 85 -5.04 6.98 3.31
N ALA A 86 -4.54 6.29 2.26
CA ALA A 86 -4.17 6.91 1.00
C ALA A 86 -5.36 7.57 0.30
N ALA A 87 -6.52 6.91 0.27
CA ALA A 87 -7.75 7.46 -0.31
C ALA A 87 -8.25 8.71 0.44
N GLN A 88 -8.18 8.71 1.78
CA GLN A 88 -8.51 9.89 2.57
C GLN A 88 -7.57 11.07 2.28
N ALA A 89 -6.26 10.79 2.16
CA ALA A 89 -5.29 11.81 1.79
C ALA A 89 -5.52 12.33 0.36
N ALA A 90 -5.79 11.44 -0.60
CA ALA A 90 -6.07 11.78 -1.99
C ALA A 90 -7.28 12.70 -2.15
N ARG A 91 -8.37 12.46 -1.40
CA ARG A 91 -9.56 13.32 -1.39
C ARG A 91 -9.22 14.78 -1.01
N ARG A 92 -8.35 14.97 -0.03
CA ARG A 92 -7.92 16.31 0.42
C ARG A 92 -7.11 17.08 -0.63
N CYS A 93 -6.54 16.37 -1.60
CA CYS A 93 -5.74 16.96 -2.69
C CYS A 93 -6.44 16.95 -4.04
N GLY A 94 -7.76 16.76 -4.07
CA GLY A 94 -8.53 16.75 -5.30
C GLY A 94 -8.30 15.53 -6.20
N GLN A 95 -7.64 14.47 -5.69
CA GLN A 95 -7.34 13.24 -6.41
C GLN A 95 -8.24 12.07 -5.97
N ALA A 96 -9.50 12.35 -5.68
CA ALA A 96 -10.45 11.37 -5.13
C ALA A 96 -10.59 10.10 -5.97
N ARG A 97 -10.55 10.21 -7.32
CA ARG A 97 -10.67 9.06 -8.23
C ARG A 97 -9.51 8.08 -8.07
N ALA A 98 -8.27 8.56 -8.01
CA ALA A 98 -7.11 7.69 -7.80
C ALA A 98 -7.15 7.01 -6.42
N GLY A 99 -7.52 7.77 -5.38
CA GLY A 99 -7.71 7.21 -4.05
C GLY A 99 -8.82 6.15 -4.00
N LEU A 100 -9.95 6.39 -4.66
CA LEU A 100 -11.03 5.40 -4.73
C LEU A 100 -10.61 4.14 -5.48
N ALA A 101 -9.92 4.28 -6.60
CA ALA A 101 -9.39 3.11 -7.35
C ALA A 101 -8.43 2.28 -6.50
N ALA A 102 -7.53 2.92 -5.74
CA ALA A 102 -6.59 2.21 -4.87
C ALA A 102 -7.31 1.43 -3.76
N VAL A 103 -8.27 2.05 -3.06
CA VAL A 103 -8.99 1.38 -1.97
C VAL A 103 -9.94 0.30 -2.49
N ALA A 104 -10.60 0.52 -3.62
CA ALA A 104 -11.47 -0.49 -4.24
C ALA A 104 -10.66 -1.73 -4.66
N SER A 105 -9.50 -1.54 -5.30
CA SER A 105 -8.59 -2.64 -5.63
C SER A 105 -8.11 -3.38 -4.37
N ALA A 106 -7.76 -2.67 -3.30
CA ALA A 106 -7.32 -3.30 -2.05
C ALA A 106 -8.44 -4.11 -1.37
N ILE A 107 -9.69 -3.63 -1.41
CA ILE A 107 -10.85 -4.38 -0.90
C ILE A 107 -11.09 -5.64 -1.75
N ALA A 108 -10.98 -5.54 -3.08
CA ALA A 108 -11.11 -6.70 -3.96
C ALA A 108 -9.98 -7.71 -3.70
N VAL A 109 -8.73 -7.27 -3.52
CA VAL A 109 -7.61 -8.12 -3.09
C VAL A 109 -7.93 -8.82 -1.77
N ALA A 110 -8.43 -8.09 -0.77
CA ALA A 110 -8.76 -8.67 0.53
C ALA A 110 -9.87 -9.71 0.43
N ALA A 111 -10.89 -9.48 -0.39
CA ALA A 111 -11.96 -10.46 -0.62
C ALA A 111 -11.43 -11.74 -1.24
N VAL A 112 -10.56 -11.64 -2.26
CA VAL A 112 -9.87 -12.79 -2.87
C VAL A 112 -9.00 -13.50 -1.84
N SER A 113 -8.21 -12.77 -1.07
CA SER A 113 -7.34 -13.32 -0.02
C SER A 113 -8.12 -14.09 1.04
N TRP A 114 -9.25 -13.59 1.48
CA TRP A 114 -10.06 -14.28 2.47
C TRP A 114 -10.73 -15.56 1.91
N ALA A 115 -11.12 -15.53 0.64
CA ALA A 115 -11.58 -16.74 -0.03
C ALA A 115 -10.45 -17.78 -0.15
N GLN A 116 -9.22 -17.35 -0.45
CA GLN A 116 -8.05 -18.23 -0.46
C GLN A 116 -7.72 -18.78 0.94
N LEU A 117 -7.84 -17.97 2.01
CA LEU A 117 -7.70 -18.42 3.39
C LEU A 117 -8.70 -19.54 3.71
N ALA A 118 -9.97 -19.36 3.34
CA ALA A 118 -11.00 -20.37 3.55
C ALA A 118 -10.72 -21.66 2.79
N LEU A 119 -10.37 -21.55 1.49
CA LEU A 119 -10.02 -22.71 0.66
C LEU A 119 -8.74 -23.39 1.12
N GLY A 120 -7.72 -22.64 1.52
CA GLY A 120 -6.47 -23.15 2.08
C GLY A 120 -6.69 -23.89 3.39
N THR A 121 -7.51 -23.33 4.28
CA THR A 121 -7.92 -23.99 5.53
C THR A 121 -8.63 -25.32 5.23
N TRP A 122 -9.58 -25.33 4.31
CA TRP A 122 -10.26 -26.57 3.92
C TRP A 122 -9.32 -27.59 3.27
N LEU A 123 -8.42 -27.14 2.39
CA LEU A 123 -7.38 -28.00 1.79
C LEU A 123 -6.56 -28.69 2.88
N ILE A 124 -6.03 -27.92 3.84
CA ILE A 124 -5.10 -28.42 4.84
C ILE A 124 -5.79 -29.27 5.91
N SER A 125 -6.96 -28.83 6.41
CA SER A 125 -7.63 -29.51 7.53
C SER A 125 -8.58 -30.64 7.11
N GLY A 126 -9.06 -30.61 5.86
CA GLY A 126 -10.02 -31.59 5.37
C GLY A 126 -9.46 -32.54 4.33
N LEU A 127 -8.88 -32.01 3.24
CA LEU A 127 -8.55 -32.83 2.08
C LEU A 127 -7.20 -33.58 2.20
N VAL A 128 -6.21 -32.94 2.83
CA VAL A 128 -4.87 -33.53 3.05
C VAL A 128 -4.91 -34.73 3.98
N PRO A 129 -5.57 -34.66 5.18
CA PRO A 129 -5.70 -35.82 6.06
C PRO A 129 -6.42 -37.01 5.40
N ASP A 130 -7.48 -36.73 4.64
CA ASP A 130 -8.27 -37.75 3.94
C ASP A 130 -7.60 -38.28 2.65
N ARG A 131 -6.43 -37.78 2.30
CA ARG A 131 -5.69 -38.11 1.07
C ARG A 131 -6.50 -37.97 -0.22
N ARG A 132 -7.42 -37.01 -0.27
CA ARG A 132 -8.31 -36.76 -1.42
C ARG A 132 -7.56 -36.01 -2.55
N THR A 133 -6.63 -36.69 -3.22
CA THR A 133 -5.67 -36.08 -4.15
C THR A 133 -6.33 -35.31 -5.30
N ALA A 134 -7.37 -35.84 -5.93
CA ALA A 134 -8.03 -35.18 -7.06
C ALA A 134 -8.65 -33.84 -6.64
N THR A 135 -9.39 -33.83 -5.53
CA THR A 135 -10.03 -32.61 -5.00
C THR A 135 -8.98 -31.63 -4.47
N ALA A 136 -7.94 -32.12 -3.77
CA ALA A 136 -6.84 -31.29 -3.28
C ALA A 136 -6.12 -30.57 -4.41
N GLY A 137 -5.84 -31.27 -5.53
CA GLY A 137 -5.25 -30.66 -6.71
C GLY A 137 -6.15 -29.59 -7.33
N ALA A 138 -7.45 -29.86 -7.47
CA ALA A 138 -8.40 -28.90 -8.02
C ALA A 138 -8.49 -27.63 -7.16
N ILE A 139 -8.57 -27.76 -5.83
CA ILE A 139 -8.60 -26.63 -4.91
C ILE A 139 -7.28 -25.84 -4.92
N TYR A 140 -6.14 -26.55 -4.93
CA TYR A 140 -4.84 -25.90 -5.02
C TYR A 140 -4.69 -25.06 -6.31
N HIS A 141 -5.09 -25.61 -7.46
CA HIS A 141 -5.09 -24.87 -8.72
C HIS A 141 -6.08 -23.70 -8.71
N ALA A 142 -7.24 -23.84 -8.04
CA ALA A 142 -8.16 -22.71 -7.87
C ALA A 142 -7.52 -21.58 -7.05
N ILE A 143 -6.89 -21.91 -5.90
CA ILE A 143 -6.14 -20.94 -5.08
C ILE A 143 -5.06 -20.26 -5.92
N THR A 144 -4.28 -21.04 -6.67
CA THR A 144 -3.20 -20.53 -7.53
C THR A 144 -3.73 -19.55 -8.59
N ARG A 145 -4.85 -19.87 -9.25
CA ARG A 145 -5.46 -18.96 -10.24
C ARG A 145 -6.03 -17.69 -9.58
N MET A 146 -6.56 -17.82 -8.38
CA MET A 146 -6.99 -16.65 -7.60
C MET A 146 -5.81 -15.72 -7.25
N ASP A 147 -4.61 -16.28 -6.99
CA ASP A 147 -3.39 -15.49 -6.86
C ASP A 147 -3.09 -14.71 -8.15
N GLY A 148 -3.24 -15.34 -9.30
CA GLY A 148 -3.11 -14.67 -10.60
C GLY A 148 -4.05 -13.46 -10.71
N ALA A 149 -5.34 -13.63 -10.42
CA ALA A 149 -6.30 -12.53 -10.42
C ALA A 149 -5.96 -11.43 -9.41
N LYS A 150 -5.52 -11.82 -8.21
CA LYS A 150 -5.06 -10.91 -7.15
C LYS A 150 -3.89 -10.03 -7.62
N MET A 151 -2.94 -10.58 -8.38
CA MET A 151 -1.80 -9.82 -8.91
C MET A 151 -2.24 -8.71 -9.86
N PHE A 152 -3.26 -8.89 -10.69
CA PHE A 152 -3.80 -7.82 -11.54
C PHE A 152 -4.45 -6.71 -10.71
N LEU A 153 -5.20 -7.07 -9.66
CA LEU A 153 -5.78 -6.09 -8.74
C LEU A 153 -4.72 -5.28 -7.99
N LEU A 154 -3.64 -5.94 -7.54
CA LEU A 154 -2.48 -5.27 -6.95
C LEU A 154 -1.76 -4.37 -7.96
N GLY A 155 -1.65 -4.77 -9.22
CA GLY A 155 -1.13 -3.94 -10.30
C GLY A 155 -1.96 -2.69 -10.53
N ALA A 156 -3.29 -2.82 -10.57
CA ALA A 156 -4.21 -1.68 -10.69
C ALA A 156 -4.08 -0.72 -9.48
N MET A 157 -3.99 -1.26 -8.28
CA MET A 157 -3.72 -0.49 -7.05
C MET A 157 -2.40 0.28 -7.14
N ALA A 158 -1.34 -0.39 -7.60
CA ALA A 158 -0.02 0.22 -7.76
C ALA A 158 -0.04 1.39 -8.74
N LEU A 159 -0.73 1.24 -9.88
CA LEU A 159 -0.89 2.31 -10.86
C LEU A 159 -1.70 3.49 -10.30
N ALA A 160 -2.76 3.22 -9.53
CA ALA A 160 -3.55 4.27 -8.88
C ALA A 160 -2.73 5.11 -7.90
N ILE A 161 -1.92 4.45 -7.05
CA ILE A 161 -0.99 5.13 -6.12
C ILE A 161 0.14 5.85 -6.89
N SER A 162 0.64 5.27 -7.99
CA SER A 162 1.63 5.92 -8.86
C SER A 162 1.10 7.21 -9.47
N GLN A 163 -0.15 7.22 -9.91
CA GLN A 163 -0.81 8.45 -10.38
C GLN A 163 -0.94 9.49 -9.26
N LEU A 164 -1.31 9.05 -8.06
CA LEU A 164 -1.36 9.93 -6.89
C LEU A 164 0.00 10.54 -6.58
N ALA A 165 1.08 9.75 -6.61
CA ALA A 165 2.44 10.22 -6.38
C ALA A 165 2.94 11.22 -7.46
N ARG A 166 2.49 11.07 -8.71
CA ARG A 166 2.82 12.01 -9.79
C ARG A 166 2.10 13.35 -9.67
N ARG A 167 0.84 13.33 -9.22
CA ARG A 167 -0.07 14.50 -9.26
C ARG A 167 -0.21 15.23 -7.93
N SER A 168 0.33 14.68 -6.85
CA SER A 168 0.14 15.20 -5.50
C SER A 168 1.47 15.19 -4.72
N PRO A 169 1.76 16.23 -3.91
CA PRO A 169 2.94 16.29 -3.06
C PRO A 169 2.82 15.41 -1.80
N ILE A 170 1.73 14.65 -1.65
CA ILE A 170 1.50 13.79 -0.48
C ILE A 170 2.47 12.62 -0.44
N LEU A 171 2.75 12.03 -1.60
CA LEU A 171 3.62 10.88 -1.73
C LEU A 171 4.93 11.27 -2.40
N PRO A 172 6.05 10.64 -2.03
CA PRO A 172 7.32 10.85 -2.69
C PRO A 172 7.23 10.49 -4.18
N ARG A 173 7.80 11.32 -5.03
CA ARG A 173 7.74 11.14 -6.50
C ARG A 173 8.36 9.84 -6.99
N TRP A 174 9.33 9.28 -6.26
CA TRP A 174 9.97 8.00 -6.61
C TRP A 174 9.02 6.80 -6.51
N LEU A 175 7.91 6.89 -5.76
CA LEU A 175 6.88 5.85 -5.75
C LEU A 175 6.18 5.69 -7.10
N ALA A 176 6.18 6.73 -7.94
CA ALA A 176 5.53 6.65 -9.25
C ALA A 176 6.22 5.67 -10.21
N PRO A 177 7.53 5.78 -10.51
CA PRO A 177 8.21 4.80 -11.34
C PRO A 177 8.25 3.41 -10.68
N LEU A 178 8.48 3.34 -9.36
CA LEU A 178 8.49 2.08 -8.63
C LEU A 178 7.17 1.31 -8.81
N GLY A 179 6.03 1.98 -8.63
CA GLY A 179 4.72 1.35 -8.78
C GLY A 179 4.41 0.95 -10.21
N SER A 180 4.94 1.66 -11.22
CA SER A 180 4.79 1.27 -12.62
C SER A 180 5.59 0.00 -12.94
N VAL A 181 6.83 -0.11 -12.47
CA VAL A 181 7.67 -1.31 -12.62
C VAL A 181 7.05 -2.49 -11.88
N MET A 182 6.60 -2.25 -10.65
CA MET A 182 5.91 -3.26 -9.85
C MET A 182 4.64 -3.76 -10.55
N ALA A 183 3.83 -2.87 -11.13
CA ALA A 183 2.62 -3.27 -11.84
C ALA A 183 2.93 -4.18 -13.04
N ALA A 184 3.99 -3.89 -13.81
CA ALA A 184 4.43 -4.74 -14.90
C ALA A 184 4.87 -6.13 -14.39
N ALA A 185 5.65 -6.19 -13.32
CA ALA A 185 6.09 -7.45 -12.71
C ALA A 185 4.90 -8.25 -12.14
N LEU A 186 3.92 -7.58 -11.53
CA LEU A 186 2.69 -8.20 -11.03
C LEU A 186 1.84 -8.79 -12.17
N VAL A 187 1.71 -8.07 -13.29
CA VAL A 187 0.99 -8.60 -14.47
C VAL A 187 1.68 -9.84 -15.03
N THR A 188 3.01 -9.82 -15.17
CA THR A 188 3.78 -10.98 -15.63
C THR A 188 3.61 -12.18 -14.70
N SER A 189 3.76 -11.97 -13.40
CA SER A 189 3.53 -12.99 -12.38
C SER A 189 2.09 -13.51 -12.40
N GLY A 190 1.10 -12.60 -12.49
CA GLY A 190 -0.31 -12.94 -12.54
C GLY A 190 -0.66 -13.84 -13.73
N LEU A 191 -0.11 -13.57 -14.92
CA LEU A 191 -0.22 -14.45 -16.08
C LEU A 191 0.37 -15.83 -15.79
N GLY A 192 1.54 -15.89 -15.13
CA GLY A 192 2.18 -17.15 -14.74
C GLY A 192 1.29 -18.01 -13.84
N TYR A 193 0.63 -17.40 -12.86
CA TYR A 193 -0.29 -18.09 -11.96
C TYR A 193 -1.59 -18.52 -12.65
N LEU A 194 -2.17 -17.68 -13.53
CA LEU A 194 -3.37 -18.04 -14.28
C LEU A 194 -3.14 -19.19 -15.25
N LEU A 195 -2.00 -19.19 -15.93
CA LEU A 195 -1.62 -20.20 -16.92
C LEU A 195 -0.92 -21.42 -16.29
N LEU A 196 -0.71 -21.42 -14.96
CA LEU A 196 0.04 -22.44 -14.24
C LEU A 196 1.45 -22.64 -14.82
N ALA A 197 2.08 -21.57 -15.31
CA ALA A 197 3.38 -21.55 -15.95
C ALA A 197 4.49 -21.16 -14.95
N PRO A 198 5.30 -22.10 -14.42
CA PRO A 198 6.27 -21.82 -13.35
C PRO A 198 7.31 -20.74 -13.72
N GLY A 199 7.73 -20.70 -14.99
CA GLY A 199 8.69 -19.70 -15.47
C GLY A 199 8.20 -18.27 -15.33
N LEU A 200 6.94 -17.99 -15.69
CA LEU A 200 6.34 -16.66 -15.52
C LEU A 200 5.96 -16.39 -14.07
N ALA A 201 5.49 -17.41 -13.34
CA ALA A 201 5.14 -17.29 -11.93
C ALA A 201 6.34 -16.87 -11.07
N SER A 202 7.57 -17.22 -11.45
CA SER A 202 8.80 -16.82 -10.73
C SER A 202 8.99 -15.31 -10.65
N ALA A 203 8.35 -14.51 -11.51
CA ALA A 203 8.35 -13.05 -11.40
C ALA A 203 7.77 -12.55 -10.06
N VAL A 204 7.06 -13.40 -9.31
CA VAL A 204 6.56 -13.10 -7.96
C VAL A 204 7.68 -12.77 -6.97
N TYR A 205 8.86 -13.32 -7.12
CA TYR A 205 10.00 -13.00 -6.25
C TYR A 205 10.42 -11.54 -6.38
N VAL A 206 10.36 -10.98 -7.59
CA VAL A 206 10.65 -9.57 -7.83
C VAL A 206 9.45 -8.70 -7.42
N SER A 207 8.25 -9.03 -7.91
CA SER A 207 7.05 -8.25 -7.62
C SER A 207 6.70 -8.26 -6.13
N GLY A 208 6.94 -9.35 -5.42
CA GLY A 208 6.71 -9.47 -3.98
C GLY A 208 7.60 -8.51 -3.19
N VAL A 209 8.91 -8.51 -3.45
CA VAL A 209 9.84 -7.57 -2.79
C VAL A 209 9.45 -6.11 -3.07
N LEU A 210 9.16 -5.79 -4.34
CA LEU A 210 8.72 -4.45 -4.72
C LEU A 210 7.41 -4.05 -4.03
N LEU A 211 6.48 -4.99 -3.88
CA LEU A 211 5.20 -4.77 -3.21
C LEU A 211 5.38 -4.46 -1.71
N LEU A 212 6.25 -5.21 -1.02
CA LEU A 212 6.57 -4.95 0.39
C LEU A 212 7.14 -3.55 0.58
N ILE A 213 8.10 -3.17 -0.26
CA ILE A 213 8.72 -1.82 -0.23
C ILE A 213 7.64 -0.76 -0.54
N PHE A 214 6.83 -0.98 -1.57
CA PHE A 214 5.84 -0.01 -2.03
C PHE A 214 4.75 0.26 -0.99
N VAL A 215 4.17 -0.79 -0.40
CA VAL A 215 3.10 -0.66 0.61
C VAL A 215 3.66 -0.03 1.89
N SER A 216 4.83 -0.48 2.35
CA SER A 216 5.49 0.08 3.53
C SER A 216 5.84 1.55 3.35
N ALA A 217 6.46 1.91 2.23
CA ALA A 217 6.82 3.28 1.91
C ALA A 217 5.59 4.19 1.78
N THR A 218 4.50 3.69 1.17
CA THR A 218 3.23 4.43 1.09
C THR A 218 2.68 4.70 2.49
N GLY A 219 2.62 3.68 3.36
CA GLY A 219 2.15 3.82 4.73
C GLY A 219 2.99 4.82 5.55
N ILE A 220 4.32 4.78 5.43
CA ILE A 220 5.24 5.68 6.11
C ILE A 220 5.10 7.12 5.58
N ALA A 221 5.01 7.31 4.26
CA ALA A 221 4.87 8.62 3.64
C ALA A 221 3.58 9.33 4.10
N LEU A 222 2.48 8.60 4.23
CA LEU A 222 1.21 9.13 4.72
C LEU A 222 1.32 9.65 6.16
N ARG A 223 2.20 9.08 6.99
CA ARG A 223 2.50 9.58 8.34
C ARG A 223 3.04 11.01 8.31
N SER A 224 3.86 11.33 7.34
CA SER A 224 4.50 12.66 7.23
C SER A 224 3.51 13.76 6.85
N CYS A 225 2.44 13.43 6.12
CA CYS A 225 1.41 14.39 5.70
C CYS A 225 0.51 14.91 6.84
N GLY A 226 0.51 14.26 8.00
CA GLY A 226 -0.21 14.71 9.20
C GLY A 226 0.50 15.81 10.00
N ARG A 227 1.79 16.03 9.74
CA ARG A 227 2.53 17.10 10.40
C ARG A 227 2.26 18.40 9.64
N PRO A 228 1.73 19.47 10.31
CA PRO A 228 1.70 20.76 9.67
C PRO A 228 3.16 21.10 9.34
N VAL A 229 3.44 21.33 8.05
CA VAL A 229 4.70 21.93 7.65
C VAL A 229 4.75 23.23 8.46
N ARG A 230 5.52 23.25 9.53
CA ARG A 230 5.99 24.51 10.12
C ARG A 230 6.79 25.14 8.98
N ARG A 231 6.09 25.90 8.15
CA ARG A 231 6.74 26.80 7.22
C ARG A 231 7.72 27.56 8.09
N LEU A 232 8.98 27.49 7.70
CA LEU A 232 10.01 28.45 8.09
C LEU A 232 9.59 29.84 7.53
N ALA A 233 8.39 30.28 7.89
CA ALA A 233 7.86 31.61 7.59
C ALA A 233 8.51 32.67 8.53
N GLY A 234 9.41 32.24 9.40
CA GLY A 234 10.13 33.13 10.32
C GLY A 234 11.41 33.72 9.78
N VAL A 235 11.94 33.25 8.61
CA VAL A 235 13.26 33.72 8.15
C VAL A 235 13.15 34.80 7.06
N PHE A 236 11.98 35.01 6.46
CA PHE A 236 11.81 35.98 5.36
C PHE A 236 11.05 37.25 5.73
N THR A 237 10.65 37.46 6.99
CA THR A 237 9.91 38.67 7.38
C THR A 237 10.81 39.81 7.93
N ILE A 238 12.12 39.61 8.01
CA ILE A 238 13.03 40.66 8.54
C ILE A 238 13.45 41.66 7.44
N ASP A 239 13.39 41.30 6.14
CA ASP A 239 13.95 42.15 5.08
C ASP A 239 12.96 43.17 4.45
N SER A 240 11.65 43.01 4.66
CA SER A 240 10.66 43.94 4.08
C SER A 240 10.47 45.24 4.91
N ARG A 241 10.87 45.26 6.18
CA ARG A 241 10.82 46.48 7.02
C ARG A 241 11.99 47.42 6.71
N HIS A 242 13.15 46.89 6.37
CA HIS A 242 14.30 47.76 6.05
C HIS A 242 14.17 48.45 4.72
N ARG A 243 13.50 47.86 3.72
CA ARG A 243 13.32 48.51 2.39
C ARG A 243 12.26 49.62 2.40
N ARG A 244 11.28 49.63 3.31
CA ARG A 244 10.31 50.73 3.42
C ARG A 244 10.87 51.95 4.10
N GLY A 245 11.82 51.81 5.02
CA GLY A 245 12.50 52.94 5.70
C GLY A 245 13.48 53.70 4.80
N ALA A 246 14.12 53.00 3.82
CA ALA A 246 15.06 53.62 2.91
C ALA A 246 14.36 54.49 1.82
N ARG A 247 13.17 54.08 1.35
CA ARG A 247 12.41 54.88 0.34
C ARG A 247 11.73 56.12 0.93
N ALA A 248 11.48 56.19 2.24
CA ALA A 248 10.93 57.39 2.86
C ALA A 248 11.94 58.50 3.05
N ARG A 249 13.23 58.18 3.22
CA ARG A 249 14.32 59.17 3.39
C ARG A 249 14.80 59.80 2.07
N ASP A 250 14.64 59.11 0.94
CA ASP A 250 15.00 59.69 -0.36
C ASP A 250 13.99 60.71 -0.92
N ARG A 251 12.74 60.67 -0.42
CA ARG A 251 11.70 61.66 -0.81
C ARG A 251 11.80 62.99 -0.09
N GLU A 252 12.55 63.06 1.02
CA GLU A 252 12.68 64.31 1.82
C GLU A 252 13.91 65.17 1.44
N ARG A 253 14.75 64.67 0.50
CA ARG A 253 16.00 65.34 0.13
C ARG A 253 16.00 66.13 -1.16
N ASP A 254 14.90 66.24 -1.88
CA ASP A 254 14.93 67.03 -3.14
C ASP A 254 13.74 67.97 -3.33
N PRO A 255 13.71 69.13 -2.61
CA PRO A 255 12.77 70.21 -2.84
C PRO A 255 13.27 71.26 -3.88
N ALA A 256 14.42 71.01 -4.59
CA ALA A 256 15.09 72.11 -5.32
C ALA A 256 15.04 71.97 -6.87
N GLN A 257 14.25 71.06 -7.44
CA GLN A 257 14.15 70.91 -8.94
C GLN A 257 12.77 71.12 -9.53
N LEU A 258 12.03 72.12 -9.06
CA LEU A 258 10.75 72.51 -9.64
C LEU A 258 10.78 74.01 -10.06
N HIS A 259 11.83 74.46 -10.73
CA HIS A 259 11.82 75.71 -11.48
C HIS A 259 12.96 75.70 -12.51
N ARG A 260 12.72 75.08 -13.66
CA ARG A 260 13.20 75.52 -14.98
C ARG A 260 12.38 74.90 -16.08
#